data_98b5726d2122c7d516dd5f927b078756
#
_entry.id   98b5726d2122c7d516dd5f927b078756
#
_cell.length_a   1.000
_cell.length_b   1.000
_cell.length_c   1.000
_cell.angle_alpha   90.00
_cell.angle_beta   90.00
_cell.angle_gamma   90.00
#
_symmetry.space_group_name_H-M   'P 1'
#
loop_
_entity.id
_entity.type
_entity.pdbx_description
1 polymer ?
#
loop_
_entity_poly.entity_id
_entity_poly.type
_entity_poly.pdbx_seq_one_letter_code
_entity_poly.pdbx_strand_id
1 'polypeptide(L)'
;MEFKCLNNIETSFRQLRTYTFVFAGICAAVTVAAVGLSYRFAERQRQKIYVLDNGRSLMVALSQDLAQNRPVEAREHVRRFHELFFTLSPDKAAIESNVNRALLMADKSALAYYKVLQEKGFFNRLIAGNVMQIAEVDSIRCDFDRYPYEVTTFARQRIV
;
A
#
# COMPACT_ATOMS: atom_id res chain seq x y z
N MET A 1 -10.94 38.98 69.91
CA MET A 1 -11.54 38.86 68.57
C MET A 1 -10.55 38.37 67.51
N GLU A 2 -9.26 38.30 67.79
CA GLU A 2 -8.21 37.95 66.79
C GLU A 2 -8.09 36.44 66.42
N PHE A 3 -8.41 35.54 67.36
CA PHE A 3 -8.31 34.11 67.09
C PHE A 3 -9.30 33.55 66.07
N LYS A 4 -10.48 34.17 65.91
CA LYS A 4 -11.46 33.79 64.90
C LYS A 4 -11.00 34.13 63.46
N CYS A 5 -10.22 35.19 63.32
CA CYS A 5 -9.73 35.67 62.04
C CYS A 5 -8.60 34.74 61.51
N LEU A 6 -7.70 34.28 62.40
CA LEU A 6 -6.61 33.37 62.08
C LEU A 6 -7.12 31.98 61.69
N ASN A 7 -8.14 31.46 62.36
CA ASN A 7 -8.74 30.18 62.03
C ASN A 7 -9.45 30.21 60.66
N ASN A 8 -9.97 31.35 60.26
CA ASN A 8 -10.62 31.53 58.94
C ASN A 8 -9.59 31.60 57.79
N ILE A 9 -8.41 32.16 58.07
CA ILE A 9 -7.31 32.24 57.09
C ILE A 9 -6.71 30.81 56.83
N GLU A 10 -6.53 30.04 57.89
CA GLU A 10 -5.96 28.71 57.80
C GLU A 10 -6.89 27.71 57.05
N THR A 11 -8.21 27.80 57.32
CA THR A 11 -9.23 27.02 56.60
C THR A 11 -9.33 27.44 55.14
N SER A 12 -9.27 28.74 54.83
CA SER A 12 -9.27 29.24 53.45
C SER A 12 -8.03 28.83 52.66
N PHE A 13 -6.86 28.83 53.31
CA PHE A 13 -5.61 28.39 52.69
C PHE A 13 -5.62 26.89 52.39
N ARG A 14 -6.16 26.10 53.29
CA ARG A 14 -6.33 24.63 53.11
C ARG A 14 -7.31 24.33 52.00
N GLN A 15 -8.40 25.04 51.88
CA GLN A 15 -9.36 24.91 50.77
C GLN A 15 -8.74 25.30 49.43
N LEU A 16 -8.04 26.44 49.39
CA LEU A 16 -7.36 26.91 48.20
C LEU A 16 -6.33 25.86 47.68
N ARG A 17 -5.54 25.31 48.59
CA ARG A 17 -4.58 24.25 48.28
C ARG A 17 -5.27 23.01 47.69
N THR A 18 -6.42 22.62 48.24
CA THR A 18 -7.18 21.48 47.74
C THR A 18 -7.72 21.75 46.32
N TYR A 19 -8.29 22.96 46.09
CA TYR A 19 -8.77 23.33 44.75
C TYR A 19 -7.64 23.38 43.71
N THR A 20 -6.46 23.88 44.12
CA THR A 20 -5.29 23.92 43.23
C THR A 20 -4.84 22.49 42.83
N PHE A 21 -4.82 21.55 43.76
CA PHE A 21 -4.48 20.18 43.43
C PHE A 21 -5.53 19.47 42.56
N VAL A 22 -6.82 19.72 42.81
CA VAL A 22 -7.92 19.20 42.00
C VAL A 22 -7.84 19.78 40.58
N PHE A 23 -7.61 21.09 40.45
CA PHE A 23 -7.46 21.73 39.16
C PHE A 23 -6.23 21.21 38.39
N ALA A 24 -5.10 21.08 39.07
CA ALA A 24 -3.89 20.49 38.47
C ALA A 24 -4.12 19.05 38.01
N GLY A 25 -4.85 18.24 38.77
CA GLY A 25 -5.24 16.89 38.39
C GLY A 25 -6.13 16.85 37.16
N ILE A 26 -7.10 17.73 37.06
CA ILE A 26 -7.99 17.84 35.89
C ILE A 26 -7.17 18.24 34.65
N CYS A 27 -6.30 19.25 34.77
CA CYS A 27 -5.42 19.68 33.67
C CYS A 27 -4.54 18.55 33.20
N ALA A 28 -3.92 17.76 34.09
CA ALA A 28 -3.10 16.61 33.74
C ALA A 28 -3.93 15.54 33.02
N ALA A 29 -5.13 15.23 33.49
CA ALA A 29 -6.01 14.25 32.85
C ALA A 29 -6.44 14.68 31.43
N VAL A 30 -6.80 15.96 31.24
CA VAL A 30 -7.14 16.53 29.93
C VAL A 30 -5.94 16.46 28.97
N THR A 31 -4.75 16.79 29.46
CA THR A 31 -3.53 16.74 28.63
C THR A 31 -3.24 15.30 28.17
N VAL A 32 -3.31 14.31 29.08
CA VAL A 32 -3.10 12.91 28.75
C VAL A 32 -4.16 12.43 27.74
N ALA A 33 -5.42 12.79 27.92
CA ALA A 33 -6.50 12.44 27.01
C ALA A 33 -6.28 13.09 25.62
N ALA A 34 -5.89 14.34 25.55
CA ALA A 34 -5.61 15.05 24.30
C ALA A 34 -4.45 14.42 23.53
N VAL A 35 -3.36 14.09 24.22
CA VAL A 35 -2.20 13.40 23.61
C VAL A 35 -2.61 12.01 23.10
N GLY A 36 -3.35 11.25 23.90
CA GLY A 36 -3.82 9.92 23.50
C GLY A 36 -4.76 9.95 22.29
N LEU A 37 -5.68 10.91 22.24
CA LEU A 37 -6.57 11.10 21.09
C LEU A 37 -5.81 11.56 19.85
N SER A 38 -4.86 12.48 20.00
CA SER A 38 -4.01 12.96 18.91
C SER A 38 -3.16 11.82 18.33
N TYR A 39 -2.60 10.97 19.18
CA TYR A 39 -1.84 9.80 18.73
C TYR A 39 -2.72 8.83 17.93
N ARG A 40 -3.90 8.49 18.44
CA ARG A 40 -4.87 7.65 17.73
C ARG A 40 -5.31 8.25 16.39
N PHE A 41 -5.50 9.56 16.37
CA PHE A 41 -5.87 10.27 15.14
C PHE A 41 -4.72 10.24 14.12
N ALA A 42 -3.48 10.50 14.55
CA ALA A 42 -2.30 10.44 13.71
C ALA A 42 -2.07 9.03 13.13
N GLU A 43 -2.26 7.99 13.94
CA GLU A 43 -2.17 6.59 13.48
C GLU A 43 -3.19 6.29 12.38
N ARG A 44 -4.44 6.72 12.54
CA ARG A 44 -5.49 6.57 11.51
C ARG A 44 -5.20 7.38 10.24
N GLN A 45 -4.53 8.51 10.33
CA GLN A 45 -4.17 9.33 9.17
C GLN A 45 -3.00 8.75 8.38
N ARG A 46 -2.04 8.09 9.04
CA ARG A 46 -0.91 7.40 8.38
C ARG A 46 -1.35 6.27 7.47
N GLN A 47 -2.54 5.76 7.69
CA GLN A 47 -3.11 4.65 6.91
C GLN A 47 -3.81 5.11 5.62
N LYS A 48 -3.85 6.38 5.27
CA LYS A 48 -4.46 6.87 4.03
C LYS A 48 -3.41 7.02 2.94
N ILE A 49 -3.43 6.11 1.98
CA ILE A 49 -2.58 6.20 0.79
C ILE A 49 -3.39 6.92 -0.30
N TYR A 50 -2.87 8.02 -0.81
CA TYR A 50 -3.43 8.71 -1.95
C TYR A 50 -2.81 8.14 -3.24
N VAL A 51 -3.62 7.49 -4.06
CA VAL A 51 -3.18 7.02 -5.39
C VAL A 51 -3.60 8.07 -6.42
N LEU A 52 -2.61 8.65 -7.08
CA LEU A 52 -2.81 9.54 -8.24
C LEU A 52 -2.90 8.66 -9.50
N ASP A 53 -4.11 8.53 -10.03
CA ASP A 53 -4.31 7.92 -11.33
C ASP A 53 -4.29 9.02 -12.41
N ASN A 54 -3.16 9.15 -13.12
CA ASN A 54 -2.96 10.01 -14.30
C ASN A 54 -3.57 11.43 -14.23
N GLY A 55 -3.64 12.03 -13.03
CA GLY A 55 -4.09 13.40 -12.85
C GLY A 55 -5.61 13.63 -12.94
N ARG A 56 -6.44 12.58 -12.98
CA ARG A 56 -7.91 12.73 -13.18
C ARG A 56 -8.80 12.40 -12.01
N SER A 57 -8.37 11.69 -10.99
CA SER A 57 -9.16 11.53 -9.77
C SER A 57 -8.29 11.23 -8.56
N LEU A 58 -8.55 11.91 -7.46
CA LEU A 58 -8.00 11.59 -6.15
C LEU A 58 -8.86 10.45 -5.58
N MET A 59 -8.49 9.21 -5.82
CA MET A 59 -9.08 8.08 -5.12
C MET A 59 -8.43 7.96 -3.75
N VAL A 60 -9.21 8.20 -2.70
CA VAL A 60 -8.81 7.86 -1.33
C VAL A 60 -8.87 6.34 -1.21
N ALA A 61 -7.74 5.68 -1.40
CA ALA A 61 -7.63 4.28 -1.02
C ALA A 61 -7.67 4.22 0.51
N LEU A 62 -8.76 3.71 1.05
CA LEU A 62 -8.83 3.32 2.46
C LEU A 62 -7.77 2.25 2.68
N SER A 63 -6.74 2.59 3.44
CA SER A 63 -5.75 1.63 3.88
C SER A 63 -6.44 0.65 4.83
N GLN A 64 -6.80 -0.47 4.27
CA GLN A 64 -7.07 -1.68 5.04
C GLN A 64 -5.73 -2.19 5.60
N ASP A 65 -5.78 -2.94 6.70
CA ASP A 65 -4.61 -3.55 7.35
C ASP A 65 -3.62 -4.10 6.32
N LEU A 66 -2.33 -3.84 6.50
CA LEU A 66 -1.22 -4.33 5.66
C LEU A 66 -1.33 -5.82 5.34
N ALA A 67 -1.87 -6.62 6.26
CA ALA A 67 -2.11 -8.05 6.06
C ALA A 67 -3.22 -8.34 5.03
N GLN A 68 -4.21 -7.45 4.88
CA GLN A 68 -5.29 -7.60 3.91
C GLN A 68 -4.94 -7.04 2.53
N ASN A 69 -4.01 -6.07 2.46
CA ASN A 69 -3.59 -5.47 1.19
C ASN A 69 -2.58 -6.31 0.43
N ARG A 70 -1.72 -7.08 1.11
CA ARG A 70 -0.72 -7.95 0.45
C ARG A 70 -1.30 -8.86 -0.65
N PRO A 71 -2.43 -9.56 -0.43
CA PRO A 71 -3.01 -10.41 -1.48
C PRO A 71 -3.49 -9.61 -2.70
N VAL A 72 -4.01 -8.40 -2.50
CA VAL A 72 -4.50 -7.54 -3.58
C VAL A 72 -3.33 -6.98 -4.38
N GLU A 73 -2.32 -6.47 -3.69
CA GLU A 73 -1.09 -5.95 -4.30
C GLU A 73 -0.34 -7.03 -5.09
N ALA A 74 -0.21 -8.22 -4.51
CA ALA A 74 0.44 -9.34 -5.18
C ALA A 74 -0.31 -9.77 -6.46
N ARG A 75 -1.64 -9.84 -6.42
CA ARG A 75 -2.46 -10.15 -7.60
C ARG A 75 -2.29 -9.11 -8.68
N GLU A 76 -2.34 -7.83 -8.34
CA GLU A 76 -2.19 -6.74 -9.30
C GLU A 76 -0.78 -6.70 -9.90
N HIS A 77 0.26 -6.89 -9.08
CA HIS A 77 1.64 -7.00 -9.52
C HIS A 77 1.82 -8.13 -10.54
N VAL A 78 1.31 -9.32 -10.23
CA VAL A 78 1.41 -10.48 -11.10
C VAL A 78 0.59 -10.31 -12.37
N ARG A 79 -0.63 -9.75 -12.27
CA ARG A 79 -1.46 -9.42 -13.44
C ARG A 79 -0.71 -8.48 -14.37
N ARG A 80 -0.22 -7.37 -13.84
CA ARG A 80 0.49 -6.35 -14.61
C ARG A 80 1.74 -6.89 -15.29
N PHE A 81 2.49 -7.74 -14.59
CA PHE A 81 3.64 -8.42 -15.17
C PHE A 81 3.24 -9.27 -16.39
N HIS A 82 2.21 -10.11 -16.25
CA HIS A 82 1.77 -10.98 -17.34
C HIS A 82 1.22 -10.20 -18.53
N GLU A 83 0.43 -9.18 -18.29
CA GLU A 83 -0.09 -8.30 -19.34
C GLU A 83 1.04 -7.62 -20.12
N LEU A 84 2.04 -7.07 -19.44
CA LEU A 84 3.18 -6.40 -20.08
C LEU A 84 4.11 -7.37 -20.79
N PHE A 85 4.35 -8.56 -20.23
CA PHE A 85 5.31 -9.49 -20.77
C PHE A 85 4.77 -10.31 -21.95
N PHE A 86 3.48 -10.63 -21.92
CA PHE A 86 2.85 -11.52 -22.90
C PHE A 86 1.89 -10.84 -23.89
N THR A 87 1.57 -9.55 -23.70
CA THR A 87 0.84 -8.80 -24.73
C THR A 87 1.84 -8.13 -25.65
N LEU A 88 1.94 -8.66 -26.87
CA LEU A 88 2.97 -8.31 -27.84
C LEU A 88 2.32 -7.86 -29.15
N SER A 89 2.60 -6.66 -29.57
CA SER A 89 2.25 -6.14 -30.90
C SER A 89 3.37 -6.47 -31.91
N PRO A 90 3.11 -6.51 -33.22
CA PRO A 90 4.14 -6.81 -34.23
C PRO A 90 5.07 -5.60 -34.50
N ASP A 91 5.39 -4.86 -33.46
CA ASP A 91 6.32 -3.72 -33.50
C ASP A 91 7.46 -3.93 -32.51
N LYS A 92 8.70 -3.86 -33.00
CA LYS A 92 9.90 -4.08 -32.18
C LYS A 92 10.01 -3.10 -31.03
N ALA A 93 9.74 -1.82 -31.26
CA ALA A 93 9.88 -0.80 -30.22
C ALA A 93 8.82 -0.98 -29.12
N ALA A 94 7.61 -1.36 -29.49
CA ALA A 94 6.54 -1.66 -28.54
C ALA A 94 6.85 -2.92 -27.72
N ILE A 95 7.37 -3.99 -28.35
CA ILE A 95 7.81 -5.21 -27.65
C ILE A 95 8.89 -4.88 -26.62
N GLU A 96 9.96 -4.19 -27.04
CA GLU A 96 11.07 -3.83 -26.16
C GLU A 96 10.60 -2.95 -24.99
N SER A 97 9.74 -1.98 -25.25
CA SER A 97 9.18 -1.11 -24.20
C SER A 97 8.37 -1.90 -23.17
N ASN A 98 7.45 -2.75 -23.64
CA ASN A 98 6.59 -3.53 -22.74
C ASN A 98 7.40 -4.56 -21.94
N VAL A 99 8.30 -5.29 -22.60
CA VAL A 99 9.15 -6.28 -21.93
C VAL A 99 10.08 -5.61 -20.91
N ASN A 100 10.71 -4.48 -21.25
CA ASN A 100 11.57 -3.76 -20.31
C ASN A 100 10.79 -3.32 -19.07
N ARG A 101 9.56 -2.84 -19.22
CA ARG A 101 8.69 -2.49 -18.09
C ARG A 101 8.32 -3.71 -17.26
N ALA A 102 8.04 -4.84 -17.88
CA ALA A 102 7.79 -6.09 -17.16
C ALA A 102 9.03 -6.58 -16.39
N LEU A 103 10.22 -6.51 -16.99
CA LEU A 103 11.46 -6.92 -16.34
C LEU A 103 11.82 -6.07 -15.11
N LEU A 104 11.37 -4.81 -15.05
CA LEU A 104 11.50 -3.99 -13.83
C LEU A 104 10.65 -4.51 -12.66
N MET A 105 9.65 -5.33 -12.94
CA MET A 105 8.73 -5.91 -11.95
C MET A 105 9.12 -7.33 -11.53
N ALA A 106 10.17 -7.90 -12.12
CA ALA A 106 10.54 -9.29 -11.94
C ALA A 106 12.03 -9.46 -11.62
N ASP A 107 12.42 -10.66 -11.28
CA ASP A 107 13.79 -11.02 -10.97
C ASP A 107 14.57 -11.50 -12.22
N LYS A 108 15.78 -12.04 -11.96
CA LYS A 108 16.66 -12.55 -13.01
C LYS A 108 16.07 -13.71 -13.81
N SER A 109 15.09 -14.43 -13.27
CA SER A 109 14.48 -15.58 -13.97
C SER A 109 13.66 -15.13 -15.17
N ALA A 110 12.91 -14.04 -15.05
CA ALA A 110 12.18 -13.45 -16.15
C ALA A 110 13.11 -12.94 -17.26
N LEU A 111 14.24 -12.35 -16.90
CA LEU A 111 15.27 -11.94 -17.86
C LEU A 111 15.87 -13.15 -18.60
N ALA A 112 16.14 -14.25 -17.88
CA ALA A 112 16.64 -15.47 -18.48
C ALA A 112 15.62 -16.05 -19.49
N TYR A 113 14.34 -16.06 -19.12
CA TYR A 113 13.27 -16.51 -20.00
C TYR A 113 13.13 -15.60 -21.25
N TYR A 114 13.20 -14.29 -21.09
CA TYR A 114 13.22 -13.35 -22.22
C TYR A 114 14.35 -13.64 -23.20
N LYS A 115 15.58 -13.87 -22.71
CA LYS A 115 16.74 -14.19 -23.54
C LYS A 115 16.52 -15.47 -24.32
N VAL A 116 15.97 -16.52 -23.70
CA VAL A 116 15.63 -17.78 -24.39
C VAL A 116 14.63 -17.55 -25.54
N LEU A 117 13.60 -16.72 -25.31
CA LEU A 117 12.64 -16.38 -26.36
C LEU A 117 13.30 -15.61 -27.52
N GLN A 118 14.21 -14.68 -27.18
CA GLN A 118 14.96 -13.90 -28.15
C GLN A 118 15.89 -14.80 -29.00
N GLU A 119 16.65 -15.68 -28.38
CA GLU A 119 17.54 -16.65 -29.05
C GLU A 119 16.78 -17.60 -29.98
N LYS A 120 15.58 -18.03 -29.58
CA LYS A 120 14.67 -18.83 -30.41
C LYS A 120 14.01 -18.04 -31.55
N GLY A 121 14.29 -16.74 -31.69
CA GLY A 121 13.70 -15.88 -32.71
C GLY A 121 12.19 -15.67 -32.59
N PHE A 122 11.63 -15.84 -31.38
CA PHE A 122 10.19 -15.74 -31.13
C PHE A 122 9.64 -14.39 -31.53
N PHE A 123 10.26 -13.29 -31.08
CA PHE A 123 9.82 -11.94 -31.40
C PHE A 123 9.94 -11.59 -32.89
N ASN A 124 11.01 -12.08 -33.53
CA ASN A 124 11.19 -11.89 -34.99
C ASN A 124 10.09 -12.57 -35.81
N ARG A 125 9.61 -13.74 -35.35
CA ARG A 125 8.49 -14.42 -36.03
C ARG A 125 7.17 -13.69 -35.86
N LEU A 126 6.93 -13.10 -34.69
CA LEU A 126 5.73 -12.25 -34.45
C LEU A 126 5.73 -11.04 -35.38
N ILE A 127 6.87 -10.34 -35.48
CA ILE A 127 7.01 -9.15 -36.32
C ILE A 127 6.89 -9.53 -37.81
N ALA A 128 7.60 -10.55 -38.26
CA ALA A 128 7.58 -11.00 -39.67
C ALA A 128 6.21 -11.52 -40.10
N GLY A 129 5.48 -12.17 -39.18
CA GLY A 129 4.11 -12.65 -39.44
C GLY A 129 3.03 -11.58 -39.25
N ASN A 130 3.39 -10.36 -38.83
CA ASN A 130 2.42 -9.30 -38.44
C ASN A 130 1.36 -9.82 -37.43
N VAL A 131 1.81 -10.61 -36.46
CA VAL A 131 0.96 -11.31 -35.49
C VAL A 131 0.91 -10.52 -34.20
N MET A 132 -0.29 -10.21 -33.72
CA MET A 132 -0.53 -9.64 -32.40
C MET A 132 -0.89 -10.74 -31.41
N GLN A 133 -0.19 -10.79 -30.31
CA GLN A 133 -0.50 -11.69 -29.18
C GLN A 133 -1.06 -10.87 -28.03
N ILE A 134 -2.24 -11.25 -27.54
CA ILE A 134 -2.90 -10.63 -26.39
C ILE A 134 -3.00 -11.65 -25.28
N ALA A 135 -2.51 -11.29 -24.09
CA ALA A 135 -2.65 -12.12 -22.89
C ALA A 135 -3.77 -11.54 -22.00
N GLU A 136 -4.76 -12.37 -21.73
CA GLU A 136 -5.88 -12.04 -20.84
C GLU A 136 -5.77 -12.89 -19.58
N VAL A 137 -5.59 -12.25 -18.41
CA VAL A 137 -5.49 -12.94 -17.12
C VAL A 137 -6.89 -13.22 -16.60
N ASP A 138 -7.27 -14.49 -16.51
CA ASP A 138 -8.58 -14.93 -16.03
C ASP A 138 -8.67 -14.96 -14.50
N SER A 139 -7.66 -15.60 -13.85
CA SER A 139 -7.64 -15.68 -12.38
C SER A 139 -6.21 -15.81 -11.84
N ILE A 140 -6.04 -15.36 -10.62
CA ILE A 140 -4.76 -15.41 -9.89
C ILE A 140 -5.05 -15.98 -8.51
N ARG A 141 -4.38 -17.09 -8.18
CA ARG A 141 -4.39 -17.71 -6.85
C ARG A 141 -3.08 -17.44 -6.17
N CYS A 142 -3.13 -16.86 -4.97
CA CYS A 142 -1.96 -16.56 -4.15
C CYS A 142 -1.99 -17.47 -2.92
N ASP A 143 -0.88 -18.14 -2.64
CA ASP A 143 -0.62 -18.86 -1.40
C ASP A 143 0.41 -18.08 -0.58
N PHE A 144 -0.01 -17.59 0.59
CA PHE A 144 0.82 -16.83 1.52
C PHE A 144 1.14 -17.63 2.81
N ASP A 145 0.73 -18.88 2.89
CA ASP A 145 0.88 -19.71 4.10
C ASP A 145 2.34 -20.15 4.29
N ARG A 146 3.10 -20.23 3.19
CA ARG A 146 4.51 -20.64 3.21
C ARG A 146 5.39 -19.68 2.44
N TYR A 147 6.62 -19.48 2.93
CA TYR A 147 7.63 -18.71 2.22
C TYR A 147 8.60 -19.68 1.50
N PRO A 148 8.96 -19.44 0.23
CA PRO A 148 8.53 -18.33 -0.63
C PRO A 148 7.05 -18.41 -1.02
N TYR A 149 6.39 -17.26 -1.17
CA TYR A 149 4.99 -17.19 -1.57
C TYR A 149 4.80 -17.71 -2.99
N GLU A 150 3.78 -18.53 -3.19
CA GLU A 150 3.44 -19.07 -4.51
C GLU A 150 2.24 -18.34 -5.12
N VAL A 151 2.36 -17.99 -6.39
CA VAL A 151 1.28 -17.37 -7.15
C VAL A 151 1.06 -18.14 -8.45
N THR A 152 -0.14 -18.68 -8.60
CA THR A 152 -0.55 -19.38 -9.82
C THR A 152 -1.47 -18.49 -10.64
N THR A 153 -1.10 -18.22 -11.89
CA THR A 153 -1.86 -17.40 -12.83
C THR A 153 -2.49 -18.28 -13.90
N PHE A 154 -3.79 -18.12 -14.12
CA PHE A 154 -4.53 -18.69 -15.23
C PHE A 154 -4.79 -17.60 -16.25
N ALA A 155 -4.30 -17.77 -17.46
CA ALA A 155 -4.42 -16.78 -18.51
C ALA A 155 -4.70 -17.45 -19.86
N ARG A 156 -5.41 -16.72 -20.74
CA ARG A 156 -5.62 -17.08 -22.13
C ARG A 156 -4.76 -16.24 -23.02
N GLN A 157 -4.19 -16.85 -24.05
CA GLN A 157 -3.51 -16.15 -25.12
C GLN A 157 -4.39 -16.15 -26.36
N ARG A 158 -4.63 -14.98 -26.90
CA ARG A 158 -5.33 -14.81 -28.19
C ARG A 158 -4.33 -14.27 -29.20
N ILE A 159 -4.29 -14.93 -30.34
CA ILE A 159 -3.45 -14.55 -31.47
C ILE A 159 -4.36 -13.95 -32.54
N VAL A 160 -4.00 -12.75 -33.01
CA VAL A 160 -4.78 -11.97 -34.01
C VAL A 160 -3.88 -11.52 -35.14
#